data_4dcfd9486031ffdcf1ebff65e2c37a6f
#
_entry.id   4dcfd9486031ffdcf1ebff65e2c37a6f
#
_cell.length_a   1.000
_cell.length_b   1.000
_cell.length_c   1.000
_cell.angle_alpha   90.00
_cell.angle_beta   90.00
_cell.angle_gamma   90.00
#
_symmetry.space_group_name_H-M   'P 1'
#
loop_
_entity.id
_entity.type
_entity.pdbx_description
1 polymer ?
#
loop_
_entity_poly.entity_id
_entity_poly.type
_entity_poly.pdbx_seq_one_letter_code
_entity_poly.pdbx_strand_id
1 'polypeptide(L)'
;MSTIIYPSPIFGPVNSRRLGVSLGINLMPSDGKVCSFDCVYCECGFNADFRPKKKRPTREEVREGLEKVLKERHDNNLPLDDITFAGNGEPTGHPDFKGIVEDTMELCKKYFPEAQVSVLSNATYIYKEEVREALMLVDNNILKLDTVDMDYIKKLDRPQQPLSLIHISEPTRLRCIS
;
A
#
# COMPACT_ATOMS: atom_id res chain seq x y z
N MET A 1 -3.17 -18.65 12.87
CA MET A 1 -2.12 -17.78 12.31
C MET A 1 -1.94 -16.61 13.26
N SER A 2 -0.71 -16.21 13.55
CA SER A 2 -0.46 -14.99 14.33
C SER A 2 -0.77 -13.79 13.44
N THR A 3 -1.64 -12.89 13.90
CA THR A 3 -1.96 -11.65 13.19
C THR A 3 -0.83 -10.65 13.36
N ILE A 4 -0.47 -9.96 12.28
CA ILE A 4 0.58 -8.93 12.27
C ILE A 4 -0.08 -7.58 12.03
N ILE A 5 0.12 -6.64 12.95
CA ILE A 5 -0.23 -5.22 12.76
C ILE A 5 1.07 -4.44 12.67
N TYR A 6 1.30 -3.86 11.50
CA TYR A 6 2.53 -3.13 11.19
C TYR A 6 2.53 -1.73 11.82
N PRO A 7 3.71 -1.22 12.21
CA PRO A 7 3.87 0.20 12.58
C PRO A 7 3.39 1.12 11.46
N SER A 8 3.02 2.34 11.82
CA SER A 8 2.62 3.40 10.89
C SER A 8 3.31 4.71 11.34
N PRO A 9 3.75 5.56 10.42
CA PRO A 9 3.59 5.49 8.97
C PRO A 9 4.64 4.61 8.26
N ILE A 10 5.81 4.36 8.86
CA ILE A 10 6.92 3.64 8.22
C ILE A 10 7.24 2.37 9.00
N PHE A 11 7.54 1.29 8.30
CA PHE A 11 7.97 0.02 8.89
C PHE A 11 9.04 -0.68 8.05
N GLY A 12 9.73 -1.61 8.66
CA GLY A 12 10.80 -2.37 8.00
C GLY A 12 12.21 -1.79 8.27
N PRO A 13 13.18 -2.01 7.36
CA PRO A 13 13.02 -2.67 6.06
C PRO A 13 12.68 -4.16 6.16
N VAL A 14 12.06 -4.67 5.12
CA VAL A 14 11.71 -6.08 4.95
C VAL A 14 12.48 -6.63 3.75
N ASN A 15 13.06 -7.82 3.88
CA ASN A 15 13.69 -8.51 2.76
C ASN A 15 12.62 -9.23 1.93
N SER A 16 12.23 -8.63 0.83
CA SER A 16 11.27 -9.19 -0.10
C SER A 16 11.96 -10.02 -1.18
N ARG A 17 11.42 -11.19 -1.50
CA ARG A 17 11.95 -12.01 -2.61
C ARG A 17 11.78 -11.36 -3.99
N ARG A 18 10.82 -10.44 -4.14
CA ARG A 18 10.52 -9.76 -5.42
C ARG A 18 11.06 -8.35 -5.48
N LEU A 19 11.07 -7.64 -4.35
CA LEU A 19 11.35 -6.21 -4.28
C LEU A 19 12.70 -5.90 -3.57
N GLY A 20 13.47 -6.95 -3.20
CA GLY A 20 14.74 -6.75 -2.50
C GLY A 20 14.56 -6.18 -1.08
N VAL A 21 15.44 -5.29 -0.68
CA VAL A 21 15.36 -4.58 0.60
C VAL A 21 14.31 -3.48 0.48
N SER A 22 13.12 -3.73 1.02
CA SER A 22 11.95 -2.86 0.85
C SER A 22 11.57 -2.15 2.14
N LEU A 23 11.37 -0.84 2.07
CA LEU A 23 10.85 -0.01 3.15
C LEU A 23 9.34 0.13 3.00
N GLY A 24 8.57 -0.25 4.02
CA GLY A 24 7.11 -0.20 3.97
C GLY A 24 6.54 1.15 4.39
N ILE A 25 5.55 1.64 3.64
CA ILE A 25 4.69 2.78 4.01
C ILE A 25 3.30 2.26 4.35
N ASN A 26 2.93 2.37 5.63
CA ASN A 26 1.61 1.99 6.13
C ASN A 26 0.74 3.23 6.34
N LEU A 27 -0.22 3.45 5.45
CA LEU A 27 -1.16 4.59 5.49
C LEU A 27 -2.37 4.33 6.39
N MET A 28 -2.40 3.18 7.06
CA MET A 28 -3.47 2.82 7.98
C MET A 28 -3.01 3.01 9.43
N PRO A 29 -3.94 3.03 10.39
CA PRO A 29 -3.58 3.16 11.80
C PRO A 29 -2.61 2.07 12.27
N SER A 30 -1.76 2.42 13.25
CA SER A 30 -0.75 1.50 13.82
C SER A 30 -1.31 0.48 14.83
N ASP A 31 -2.61 0.55 15.13
CA ASP A 31 -3.28 -0.28 16.14
C ASP A 31 -4.45 -1.10 15.59
N GLY A 32 -4.60 -1.16 14.26
CA GLY A 32 -5.68 -1.93 13.67
C GLY A 32 -5.68 -1.92 12.15
N LYS A 33 -6.67 -2.62 11.59
CA LYS A 33 -6.85 -2.80 10.15
C LYS A 33 -7.96 -1.89 9.62
N VAL A 34 -7.71 -1.25 8.47
CA VAL A 34 -8.71 -0.53 7.68
C VAL A 34 -8.56 -0.92 6.21
N CYS A 35 -9.37 -1.86 5.77
CA CYS A 35 -9.35 -2.38 4.41
C CYS A 35 -10.76 -2.47 3.83
N SER A 36 -10.87 -2.32 2.52
CA SER A 36 -12.12 -2.59 1.79
C SER A 36 -12.42 -4.09 1.64
N PHE A 37 -11.42 -4.94 1.92
CA PHE A 37 -11.51 -6.41 1.90
C PHE A 37 -11.18 -7.03 3.27
N ASP A 38 -11.72 -8.22 3.50
CA ASP A 38 -11.39 -9.09 4.62
C ASP A 38 -10.93 -10.47 4.13
N CYS A 39 -9.88 -10.47 3.29
CA CYS A 39 -9.34 -11.69 2.69
C CYS A 39 -9.00 -12.75 3.74
N VAL A 40 -9.39 -13.99 3.49
CA VAL A 40 -9.21 -15.11 4.45
C VAL A 40 -7.74 -15.44 4.76
N TYR A 41 -6.82 -15.01 3.89
CA TYR A 41 -5.38 -15.23 4.01
C TYR A 41 -4.61 -13.96 4.46
N CYS A 42 -5.32 -12.87 4.83
CA CYS A 42 -4.68 -11.63 5.21
C CYS A 42 -3.91 -11.76 6.53
N GLU A 43 -2.62 -11.42 6.50
CA GLU A 43 -1.76 -11.45 7.70
C GLU A 43 -2.24 -10.46 8.78
N CYS A 44 -2.93 -9.38 8.38
CA CYS A 44 -3.48 -8.39 9.31
C CYS A 44 -4.82 -8.81 9.93
N GLY A 45 -5.32 -10.03 9.66
CA GLY A 45 -6.61 -10.49 10.15
C GLY A 45 -7.81 -9.79 9.52
N PHE A 46 -8.93 -9.73 10.24
CA PHE A 46 -10.17 -9.10 9.78
C PHE A 46 -10.36 -7.71 10.37
N ASN A 47 -11.06 -6.82 9.65
CA ASN A 47 -11.39 -5.48 10.14
C ASN A 47 -12.16 -5.50 11.47
N ALA A 48 -13.02 -6.51 11.68
CA ALA A 48 -13.84 -6.62 12.89
C ALA A 48 -13.00 -6.92 14.14
N ASP A 49 -11.91 -7.71 13.98
CA ASP A 49 -11.07 -8.17 15.09
C ASP A 49 -10.08 -7.08 15.55
N PHE A 50 -9.71 -6.20 14.64
CA PHE A 50 -8.67 -5.17 14.86
C PHE A 50 -9.15 -3.78 14.48
N ARG A 51 -10.27 -3.34 15.08
CA ARG A 51 -10.80 -1.98 14.86
C ARG A 51 -9.86 -0.95 15.49
N PRO A 52 -9.26 -0.06 14.70
CA PRO A 52 -8.32 0.92 15.23
C PRO A 52 -9.03 1.97 16.09
N LYS A 53 -8.32 2.47 17.10
CA LYS A 53 -8.68 3.64 17.91
C LYS A 53 -7.89 4.87 17.47
N LYS A 54 -6.73 4.67 16.88
CA LYS A 54 -5.88 5.73 16.33
C LYS A 54 -6.38 6.19 14.96
N LYS A 55 -6.00 7.42 14.61
CA LYS A 55 -6.23 7.96 13.27
C LYS A 55 -5.20 7.41 12.27
N ARG A 56 -5.50 7.54 10.98
CA ARG A 56 -4.54 7.37 9.91
C ARG A 56 -3.46 8.45 10.03
N PRO A 57 -2.20 8.19 9.62
CA PRO A 57 -1.18 9.21 9.58
C PRO A 57 -1.58 10.32 8.59
N THR A 58 -1.20 11.55 8.87
CA THR A 58 -1.36 12.66 7.92
C THR A 58 -0.28 12.60 6.84
N ARG A 59 -0.45 13.35 5.75
CA ARG A 59 0.56 13.48 4.69
C ARG A 59 1.90 13.95 5.26
N GLU A 60 1.86 14.94 6.15
CA GLU A 60 3.03 15.50 6.81
C GLU A 60 3.76 14.46 7.66
N GLU A 61 3.01 13.71 8.49
CA GLU A 61 3.58 12.63 9.33
C GLU A 61 4.25 11.54 8.48
N VAL A 62 3.66 11.19 7.32
CA VAL A 62 4.25 10.22 6.39
C VAL A 62 5.53 10.80 5.78
N ARG A 63 5.49 12.03 5.28
CA ARG A 63 6.65 12.70 4.66
C ARG A 63 7.82 12.81 5.64
N GLU A 64 7.58 13.32 6.83
CA GLU A 64 8.60 13.48 7.87
C GLU A 64 9.19 12.13 8.31
N GLY A 65 8.31 11.13 8.54
CA GLY A 65 8.73 9.78 8.92
C GLY A 65 9.57 9.12 7.83
N LEU A 66 9.16 9.25 6.57
CA LEU A 66 9.87 8.70 5.42
C LEU A 66 11.23 9.40 5.24
N GLU A 67 11.26 10.73 5.21
CA GLU A 67 12.51 11.49 5.01
C GLU A 67 13.54 11.16 6.10
N LYS A 68 13.12 11.07 7.36
CA LYS A 68 13.99 10.67 8.47
C LYS A 68 14.65 9.33 8.22
N VAL A 69 13.87 8.31 7.85
CA VAL A 69 14.39 6.96 7.63
C VAL A 69 15.28 6.89 6.39
N LEU A 70 14.89 7.55 5.28
CA LEU A 70 15.68 7.58 4.06
C LEU A 70 17.03 8.27 4.28
N LYS A 71 17.03 9.40 4.97
CA LYS A 71 18.25 10.12 5.32
C LYS A 71 19.19 9.27 6.20
N GLU A 72 18.66 8.65 7.25
CA GLU A 72 19.44 7.77 8.13
C GLU A 72 20.07 6.61 7.36
N ARG A 73 19.31 5.97 6.46
CA ARG A 73 19.82 4.88 5.63
C ARG A 73 20.89 5.34 4.64
N HIS A 74 20.65 6.48 3.98
CA HIS A 74 21.60 7.08 3.04
C HIS A 74 22.90 7.44 3.73
N ASP A 75 22.87 8.13 4.87
CA ASP A 75 24.03 8.57 5.63
C ASP A 75 24.89 7.39 6.15
N ASN A 76 24.24 6.25 6.41
CA ASN A 76 24.90 5.01 6.85
C ASN A 76 25.23 4.03 5.70
N ASN A 77 25.04 4.43 4.43
CA ASN A 77 25.25 3.57 3.25
C ASN A 77 24.52 2.23 3.32
N LEU A 78 23.30 2.21 3.88
CA LEU A 78 22.47 1.01 3.96
C LEU A 78 21.68 0.81 2.67
N PRO A 79 21.56 -0.42 2.14
CA PRO A 79 20.88 -0.67 0.88
C PRO A 79 19.38 -0.42 0.98
N LEU A 80 18.81 0.05 -0.13
CA LEU A 80 17.36 0.16 -0.33
C LEU A 80 17.06 -0.07 -1.81
N ASP A 81 16.24 -1.07 -2.10
CA ASP A 81 15.85 -1.44 -3.46
C ASP A 81 14.43 -0.94 -3.80
N ASP A 82 13.56 -0.83 -2.78
CA ASP A 82 12.15 -0.49 -3.00
C ASP A 82 11.53 0.25 -1.80
N ILE A 83 10.55 1.11 -2.08
CA ILE A 83 9.65 1.73 -1.10
C ILE A 83 8.23 1.26 -1.43
N THR A 84 7.64 0.42 -0.58
CA THR A 84 6.36 -0.23 -0.85
C THR A 84 5.21 0.34 -0.02
N PHE A 85 4.19 0.84 -0.68
CA PHE A 85 2.90 1.13 -0.02
C PHE A 85 2.18 -0.18 0.29
N ALA A 86 2.16 -0.54 1.57
CA ALA A 86 1.56 -1.77 2.11
C ALA A 86 1.22 -1.60 3.59
N GLY A 87 0.74 -2.65 4.26
CA GLY A 87 0.53 -2.66 5.71
C GLY A 87 -0.89 -3.03 6.12
N ASN A 88 -1.48 -2.27 7.05
CA ASN A 88 -2.71 -2.64 7.76
C ASN A 88 -4.00 -2.37 6.97
N GLY A 89 -4.01 -2.55 5.66
CA GLY A 89 -5.22 -2.39 4.84
C GLY A 89 -4.95 -1.89 3.43
N GLU A 90 -5.92 -1.15 2.86
CA GLU A 90 -5.87 -0.69 1.48
C GLU A 90 -5.29 0.74 1.38
N PRO A 91 -4.06 0.93 0.86
CA PRO A 91 -3.39 2.23 0.86
C PRO A 91 -4.12 3.28 0.00
N THR A 92 -4.74 2.88 -1.12
CA THR A 92 -5.48 3.79 -2.01
C THR A 92 -6.76 4.36 -1.40
N GLY A 93 -7.17 3.84 -0.23
CA GLY A 93 -8.27 4.39 0.58
C GLY A 93 -7.87 5.57 1.46
N HIS A 94 -6.60 6.01 1.45
CA HIS A 94 -6.18 7.21 2.18
C HIS A 94 -6.64 8.48 1.44
N PRO A 95 -7.19 9.50 2.14
CA PRO A 95 -7.71 10.71 1.47
C PRO A 95 -6.63 11.48 0.71
N ASP A 96 -5.41 11.53 1.22
CA ASP A 96 -4.28 12.24 0.60
C ASP A 96 -3.33 11.31 -0.17
N PHE A 97 -3.82 10.13 -0.64
CA PHE A 97 -2.99 9.10 -1.26
C PHE A 97 -2.10 9.65 -2.37
N LYS A 98 -2.65 10.45 -3.29
CA LYS A 98 -1.90 11.04 -4.41
C LYS A 98 -0.77 11.94 -3.92
N GLY A 99 -1.04 12.87 -3.01
CA GLY A 99 -0.02 13.77 -2.48
C GLY A 99 1.09 13.04 -1.73
N ILE A 100 0.75 11.94 -1.02
CA ILE A 100 1.75 11.10 -0.35
C ILE A 100 2.62 10.36 -1.36
N VAL A 101 2.05 9.87 -2.46
CA VAL A 101 2.81 9.24 -3.54
C VAL A 101 3.78 10.24 -4.18
N GLU A 102 3.31 11.47 -4.47
CA GLU A 102 4.16 12.55 -5.02
C GLU A 102 5.35 12.85 -4.10
N ASP A 103 5.09 13.02 -2.79
CA ASP A 103 6.14 13.24 -1.79
C ASP A 103 7.13 12.06 -1.71
N THR A 104 6.62 10.82 -1.81
CA THR A 104 7.45 9.61 -1.79
C THR A 104 8.37 9.55 -3.00
N MET A 105 7.86 9.83 -4.20
CA MET A 105 8.65 9.87 -5.44
C MET A 105 9.76 10.93 -5.36
N GLU A 106 9.44 12.12 -4.83
CA GLU A 106 10.42 13.19 -4.62
C GLU A 106 11.55 12.75 -3.67
N LEU A 107 11.18 12.18 -2.51
CA LEU A 107 12.13 11.74 -1.50
C LEU A 107 12.96 10.54 -1.96
N CYS A 108 12.35 9.59 -2.67
CA CYS A 108 13.04 8.46 -3.26
C CYS A 108 14.12 8.95 -4.24
N LYS A 109 13.77 9.82 -5.18
CA LYS A 109 14.71 10.41 -6.13
C LYS A 109 15.84 11.20 -5.46
N LYS A 110 15.57 11.84 -4.32
CA LYS A 110 16.54 12.63 -3.56
C LYS A 110 17.60 11.77 -2.88
N TYR A 111 17.19 10.65 -2.25
CA TYR A 111 18.06 9.86 -1.39
C TYR A 111 18.48 8.52 -2.01
N PHE A 112 17.63 7.89 -2.80
CA PHE A 112 17.82 6.57 -3.41
C PHE A 112 17.28 6.55 -4.85
N PRO A 113 17.96 7.24 -5.80
CA PRO A 113 17.44 7.39 -7.18
C PRO A 113 17.30 6.08 -7.95
N GLU A 114 17.99 5.01 -7.52
CA GLU A 114 17.93 3.67 -8.13
C GLU A 114 16.85 2.77 -7.50
N ALA A 115 16.31 3.17 -6.34
CA ALA A 115 15.24 2.41 -5.70
C ALA A 115 13.90 2.66 -6.40
N GLN A 116 13.04 1.64 -6.37
CA GLN A 116 11.71 1.71 -6.98
C GLN A 116 10.65 2.10 -5.95
N VAL A 117 9.53 2.62 -6.42
CA VAL A 117 8.33 2.86 -5.59
C VAL A 117 7.22 1.94 -6.06
N SER A 118 6.72 1.12 -5.14
CA SER A 118 5.72 0.09 -5.40
C SER A 118 4.44 0.33 -4.60
N VAL A 119 3.28 0.01 -5.20
CA VAL A 119 1.98 0.04 -4.50
C VAL A 119 1.33 -1.33 -4.57
N LEU A 120 1.04 -1.92 -3.40
CA LEU A 120 0.22 -3.13 -3.27
C LEU A 120 -1.23 -2.72 -3.01
N SER A 121 -2.12 -2.95 -3.96
CA SER A 121 -3.52 -2.52 -3.85
C SER A 121 -4.49 -3.62 -4.28
N ASN A 122 -5.64 -3.68 -3.61
CA ASN A 122 -6.76 -4.54 -4.02
C ASN A 122 -7.63 -3.88 -5.11
N ALA A 123 -7.22 -2.75 -5.65
CA ALA A 123 -7.84 -2.00 -6.74
C ALA A 123 -9.27 -1.48 -6.50
N THR A 124 -9.84 -1.60 -5.29
CA THR A 124 -11.24 -1.18 -5.03
C THR A 124 -11.49 0.30 -5.19
N TYR A 125 -10.46 1.15 -5.14
CA TYR A 125 -10.58 2.60 -5.31
C TYR A 125 -10.07 3.10 -6.67
N ILE A 126 -9.75 2.21 -7.62
CA ILE A 126 -9.21 2.58 -8.94
C ILE A 126 -10.20 3.39 -9.79
N TYR A 127 -11.49 3.37 -9.46
CA TYR A 127 -12.50 4.20 -10.11
C TYR A 127 -12.29 5.71 -9.86
N LYS A 128 -11.56 6.08 -8.81
CA LYS A 128 -11.22 7.47 -8.53
C LYS A 128 -10.07 7.93 -9.43
N GLU A 129 -10.24 9.08 -10.08
CA GLU A 129 -9.24 9.63 -11.00
C GLU A 129 -7.90 9.91 -10.29
N GLU A 130 -7.95 10.53 -9.12
CA GLU A 130 -6.77 10.82 -8.30
C GLU A 130 -5.94 9.58 -7.91
N VAL A 131 -6.65 8.43 -7.71
CA VAL A 131 -5.97 7.15 -7.42
C VAL A 131 -5.28 6.61 -8.67
N ARG A 132 -5.93 6.69 -9.84
CA ARG A 132 -5.31 6.28 -11.11
C ARG A 132 -4.09 7.12 -11.44
N GLU A 133 -4.19 8.45 -11.28
CA GLU A 133 -3.07 9.36 -11.50
C GLU A 133 -1.89 9.02 -10.58
N ALA A 134 -2.13 8.76 -9.29
CA ALA A 134 -1.09 8.36 -8.35
C ALA A 134 -0.45 7.02 -8.74
N LEU A 135 -1.25 6.03 -9.13
CA LEU A 135 -0.76 4.72 -9.58
C LEU A 135 0.03 4.78 -10.89
N MET A 136 -0.14 5.82 -11.69
CA MET A 136 0.66 6.05 -12.91
C MET A 136 2.02 6.69 -12.63
N LEU A 137 2.22 7.28 -11.45
CA LEU A 137 3.50 7.90 -11.06
C LEU A 137 4.52 6.88 -10.55
N VAL A 138 4.06 5.79 -9.92
CA VAL A 138 4.93 4.80 -9.30
C VAL A 138 5.54 3.84 -10.31
N ASP A 139 6.67 3.23 -9.96
CA ASP A 139 7.38 2.29 -10.83
C ASP A 139 6.60 0.97 -10.96
N ASN A 140 6.02 0.48 -9.84
CA ASN A 140 5.28 -0.77 -9.82
C ASN A 140 3.90 -0.59 -9.17
N ASN A 141 2.83 -0.64 -9.95
CA ASN A 141 1.48 -0.76 -9.43
C ASN A 141 1.06 -2.23 -9.45
N ILE A 142 1.09 -2.87 -8.29
CA ILE A 142 0.79 -4.30 -8.13
C ILE A 142 -0.66 -4.44 -7.66
N LEU A 143 -1.55 -4.64 -8.64
CA LEU A 143 -2.99 -4.74 -8.40
C LEU A 143 -3.39 -6.20 -8.21
N LYS A 144 -4.07 -6.45 -7.10
CA LYS A 144 -4.56 -7.76 -6.72
C LYS A 144 -5.86 -8.07 -7.46
N LEU A 145 -5.88 -9.18 -8.18
CA LEU A 145 -7.08 -9.80 -8.73
C LEU A 145 -6.98 -11.32 -8.56
N ASP A 146 -7.59 -11.87 -7.51
CA ASP A 146 -7.47 -13.30 -7.19
C ASP A 146 -8.35 -14.17 -8.10
N THR A 147 -9.51 -13.65 -8.50
CA THR A 147 -10.46 -14.33 -9.39
C THR A 147 -11.44 -13.33 -10.02
N VAL A 148 -12.06 -13.72 -11.12
CA VAL A 148 -13.16 -12.98 -11.77
C VAL A 148 -14.54 -13.54 -11.41
N ASP A 149 -14.60 -14.65 -10.67
CA ASP A 149 -15.85 -15.24 -10.19
C ASP A 149 -16.33 -14.52 -8.92
N MET A 150 -17.49 -13.90 -8.98
CA MET A 150 -18.07 -13.10 -7.88
C MET A 150 -18.35 -13.91 -6.62
N ASP A 151 -18.69 -15.20 -6.74
CA ASP A 151 -18.97 -16.03 -5.58
C ASP A 151 -17.66 -16.44 -4.86
N TYR A 152 -16.60 -16.64 -5.62
CA TYR A 152 -15.26 -16.84 -5.06
C TYR A 152 -14.72 -15.55 -4.43
N ILE A 153 -14.89 -14.37 -5.06
CA ILE A 153 -14.51 -13.08 -4.47
C ILE A 153 -15.18 -12.90 -3.09
N LYS A 154 -16.48 -13.16 -3.00
CA LYS A 154 -17.23 -13.06 -1.72
C LYS A 154 -16.69 -14.01 -0.64
N LYS A 155 -16.26 -15.21 -1.02
CA LYS A 155 -15.72 -16.22 -0.09
C LYS A 155 -14.28 -15.92 0.31
N LEU A 156 -13.44 -15.53 -0.64
CA LEU A 156 -12.00 -15.40 -0.49
C LEU A 156 -11.60 -14.00 0.01
N ASP A 157 -12.11 -12.95 -0.66
CA ASP A 157 -11.74 -11.56 -0.41
C ASP A 157 -12.69 -10.84 0.55
N ARG A 158 -13.92 -11.30 0.68
CA ARG A 158 -14.93 -10.78 1.62
C ARG A 158 -15.05 -9.24 1.55
N PRO A 159 -15.45 -8.67 0.41
CA PRO A 159 -15.56 -7.23 0.26
C PRO A 159 -16.53 -6.64 1.30
N GLN A 160 -16.12 -5.52 1.90
CA GLN A 160 -16.89 -4.83 2.95
C GLN A 160 -18.00 -3.96 2.36
N GLN A 161 -18.00 -3.74 1.06
CA GLN A 161 -19.01 -3.00 0.32
C GLN A 161 -19.42 -3.77 -0.95
N PRO A 162 -20.58 -3.51 -1.53
CA PRO A 162 -20.95 -4.09 -2.81
C PRO A 162 -19.86 -3.81 -3.86
N LEU A 163 -19.32 -4.87 -4.44
CA LEU A 163 -18.26 -4.81 -5.43
C LEU A 163 -18.84 -5.02 -6.83
N SER A 164 -18.45 -4.19 -7.78
CA SER A 164 -18.68 -4.42 -9.21
C SER A 164 -17.35 -4.70 -9.90
N LEU A 165 -17.25 -5.81 -10.62
CA LEU A 165 -16.06 -6.17 -11.38
C LEU A 165 -15.69 -5.15 -12.46
N ILE A 166 -16.67 -4.39 -12.96
CA ILE A 166 -16.42 -3.31 -13.93
C ILE A 166 -15.46 -2.26 -13.36
N HIS A 167 -15.54 -1.99 -12.06
CA HIS A 167 -14.64 -1.03 -11.40
C HIS A 167 -13.20 -1.54 -11.22
N ILE A 168 -12.98 -2.86 -11.30
CA ILE A 168 -11.65 -3.48 -11.13
C ILE A 168 -11.06 -3.87 -12.49
N SER A 169 -11.90 -4.24 -13.46
CA SER A 169 -11.49 -4.83 -14.73
C SER A 169 -11.54 -3.87 -15.93
N GLU A 170 -11.94 -2.62 -15.76
CA GLU A 170 -11.81 -1.65 -16.86
C GLU A 170 -10.34 -1.57 -17.27
N PRO A 171 -10.05 -1.68 -18.59
CA PRO A 171 -8.67 -1.65 -19.09
C PRO A 171 -8.13 -0.22 -18.97
N THR A 172 -7.75 0.14 -17.76
CA THR A 172 -6.90 1.30 -17.54
C THR A 172 -5.52 0.95 -18.09
N ARG A 173 -4.84 1.89 -18.74
CA ARG A 173 -3.46 1.75 -19.25
C ARG A 173 -2.43 1.55 -18.11
N LEU A 174 -2.82 0.90 -17.03
CA LEU A 174 -1.94 0.51 -15.94
C LEU A 174 -1.10 -0.67 -16.44
N ARG A 175 0.20 -0.58 -16.32
CA ARG A 175 1.09 -1.71 -16.61
C ARG A 175 0.85 -2.76 -15.53
N CYS A 176 0.05 -3.76 -15.83
CA CYS A 176 0.04 -4.99 -15.04
C CYS A 176 1.35 -5.72 -15.31
N ILE A 177 2.18 -5.87 -14.30
CA ILE A 177 3.33 -6.76 -14.37
C ILE A 177 2.79 -8.15 -14.05
N SER A 178 2.72 -8.99 -15.09
CA SER A 178 2.43 -10.43 -14.99
C SER A 178 3.64 -11.18 -14.43
#